data_2db5557efc1485994b75a0296ede8dbe
#
_entry.id   2db5557efc1485994b75a0296ede8dbe
#
_cell.length_a   1.000
_cell.length_b   1.000
_cell.length_c   1.000
_cell.angle_alpha   90.00
_cell.angle_beta   90.00
_cell.angle_gamma   90.00
#
_symmetry.space_group_name_H-M   'P 1'
#
loop_
_entity.id
_entity.type
_entity.pdbx_description
1 polymer ?
#
loop_
_entity_poly.entity_id
_entity_poly.type
_entity_poly.pdbx_seq_one_letter_code
_entity_poly.pdbx_strand_id
1 'polypeptide(L)'
;VKELGMNSAAITDHGNMYGVVEFYKTAKANDINPVIGCEVYVAPNSRFDRETSHGDDRYYHLILLAENNTGYANLMKIVSIGFTEGYYYRPRVDFETLERYHEGLICLSACLAGEIPRYIVRGFYDEAKEIARKYQDCFGKDNFFLELQDHGIDDQKLVNQQLLRMSKELEIGLVCTNDVHYTYESDAEAHDVLLCIQTGKKVSDEDRMRYDGGQFFVKSEEQMRALFPYATEAIENTQKIADRCNVTLEFGNYKIPKYEVPEGYDSAEAFLTELCEKGFREKYIGCGEYSADELKKIHADMDYELGIIKTMGFIEYILIVWDYINWCRTHDCWVGPGRGSAAGSRVCYCTGITDIDPVKYNLLFERFLNPERVSMPDIDVDFEYAERYRAIEYVQQ
;
A
#
# COMPACT_ATOMS: atom_id res chain seq x y z
N VAL A 1 7.61 12.98 -17.06
CA VAL A 1 8.19 13.76 -15.97
C VAL A 1 9.67 14.04 -16.27
N LYS A 2 10.54 13.00 -16.35
CA LYS A 2 11.98 13.17 -16.60
C LYS A 2 12.30 13.86 -17.93
N GLU A 3 11.58 13.51 -19.00
CA GLU A 3 11.73 14.15 -20.34
C GLU A 3 11.38 15.64 -20.32
N LEU A 4 10.53 16.07 -19.41
CA LEU A 4 10.16 17.47 -19.20
C LEU A 4 11.09 18.20 -18.21
N GLY A 5 12.20 17.56 -17.77
CA GLY A 5 13.18 18.13 -16.86
C GLY A 5 12.75 18.21 -15.40
N MET A 6 11.64 17.60 -15.02
CA MET A 6 11.17 17.53 -13.63
C MET A 6 11.90 16.43 -12.86
N ASN A 7 12.17 16.67 -11.58
CA ASN A 7 12.90 15.78 -10.66
C ASN A 7 12.01 15.07 -9.64
N SER A 8 10.73 15.38 -9.63
CA SER A 8 9.76 14.84 -8.66
C SER A 8 8.41 14.60 -9.32
N ALA A 9 7.65 13.67 -8.79
CA ALA A 9 6.27 13.42 -9.19
C ALA A 9 5.45 12.95 -7.98
N ALA A 10 4.18 13.34 -7.93
CA ALA A 10 3.24 12.87 -6.90
C ALA A 10 2.28 11.83 -7.45
N ILE A 11 1.90 10.87 -6.60
CA ILE A 11 0.76 9.98 -6.79
C ILE A 11 -0.30 10.34 -5.75
N THR A 12 -1.54 10.61 -6.21
CA THR A 12 -2.66 11.04 -5.37
C THR A 12 -3.96 10.37 -5.81
N ASP A 13 -3.95 9.05 -5.95
CA ASP A 13 -5.11 8.26 -6.38
C ASP A 13 -6.33 8.51 -5.49
N HIS A 14 -7.52 8.38 -6.08
CA HIS A 14 -8.80 8.62 -5.39
C HIS A 14 -9.08 7.55 -4.33
N GLY A 15 -8.96 7.92 -3.06
CA GLY A 15 -9.38 7.16 -1.89
C GLY A 15 -8.62 5.86 -1.65
N ASN A 16 -7.49 5.62 -2.31
CA ASN A 16 -6.68 4.42 -2.13
C ASN A 16 -5.19 4.69 -2.34
N MET A 17 -4.35 3.70 -2.00
CA MET A 17 -2.89 3.76 -2.13
C MET A 17 -2.32 2.52 -2.85
N TYR A 18 -3.11 1.86 -3.71
CA TYR A 18 -2.72 0.59 -4.32
C TYR A 18 -1.53 0.71 -5.26
N GLY A 19 -1.36 1.84 -5.95
CA GLY A 19 -0.26 2.10 -6.89
C GLY A 19 1.05 2.56 -6.24
N VAL A 20 1.08 2.85 -4.93
CA VAL A 20 2.20 3.54 -4.27
C VAL A 20 3.51 2.78 -4.39
N VAL A 21 3.53 1.46 -4.18
CA VAL A 21 4.78 0.67 -4.19
C VAL A 21 5.39 0.62 -5.58
N GLU A 22 4.58 0.40 -6.62
CA GLU A 22 5.04 0.39 -8.01
C GLU A 22 5.52 1.77 -8.44
N PHE A 23 4.75 2.82 -8.13
CA PHE A 23 5.13 4.20 -8.37
C PHE A 23 6.47 4.55 -7.72
N TYR A 24 6.65 4.22 -6.43
CA TYR A 24 7.88 4.46 -5.69
C TYR A 24 9.08 3.78 -6.35
N LYS A 25 8.98 2.49 -6.67
CA LYS A 25 10.06 1.74 -7.31
C LYS A 25 10.42 2.31 -8.67
N THR A 26 9.41 2.63 -9.49
CA THR A 26 9.59 3.20 -10.82
C THR A 26 10.22 4.59 -10.75
N ALA A 27 9.77 5.46 -9.86
CA ALA A 27 10.33 6.78 -9.67
C ALA A 27 11.81 6.70 -9.24
N LYS A 28 12.13 5.90 -8.22
CA LYS A 28 13.51 5.69 -7.74
C LYS A 28 14.43 5.12 -8.83
N ALA A 29 13.94 4.18 -9.64
CA ALA A 29 14.71 3.60 -10.76
C ALA A 29 15.02 4.63 -11.87
N ASN A 30 14.29 5.74 -11.91
CA ASN A 30 14.45 6.82 -12.88
C ASN A 30 15.03 8.11 -12.29
N ASP A 31 15.55 8.08 -11.05
CA ASP A 31 16.10 9.24 -10.32
C ASP A 31 15.05 10.36 -10.12
N ILE A 32 13.78 9.98 -9.97
CA ILE A 32 12.68 10.89 -9.65
C ILE A 32 12.32 10.75 -8.18
N ASN A 33 12.13 11.88 -7.47
CA ASN A 33 11.64 11.85 -6.10
C ASN A 33 10.15 11.51 -6.07
N PRO A 34 9.73 10.35 -5.49
CA PRO A 34 8.32 9.98 -5.38
C PRO A 34 7.67 10.73 -4.21
N VAL A 35 6.72 11.59 -4.51
CA VAL A 35 5.84 12.20 -3.51
C VAL A 35 4.61 11.31 -3.34
N ILE A 36 4.49 10.68 -2.17
CA ILE A 36 3.41 9.73 -1.89
C ILE A 36 2.24 10.46 -1.24
N GLY A 37 1.06 10.32 -1.83
CA GLY A 37 -0.16 10.93 -1.36
C GLY A 37 -1.40 10.12 -1.69
N CYS A 38 -2.54 10.72 -1.38
CA CYS A 38 -3.87 10.21 -1.71
C CYS A 38 -4.85 11.37 -1.77
N GLU A 39 -5.76 11.36 -2.74
CA GLU A 39 -6.93 12.21 -2.71
C GLU A 39 -8.01 11.53 -1.88
N VAL A 40 -8.14 11.91 -0.62
CA VAL A 40 -9.13 11.32 0.29
C VAL A 40 -10.51 11.93 0.10
N TYR A 41 -11.55 11.16 0.39
CA TYR A 41 -12.93 11.63 0.42
C TYR A 41 -13.30 12.02 1.85
N VAL A 42 -13.64 13.29 2.07
CA VAL A 42 -13.99 13.82 3.40
C VAL A 42 -15.50 13.93 3.52
N ALA A 43 -16.10 13.27 4.49
CA ALA A 43 -17.53 13.40 4.80
C ALA A 43 -17.81 14.82 5.37
N PRO A 44 -18.94 15.44 5.02
CA PRO A 44 -19.27 16.79 5.50
C PRO A 44 -19.31 16.91 7.03
N ASN A 45 -19.78 15.89 7.72
CA ASN A 45 -19.87 15.85 9.18
C ASN A 45 -19.09 14.63 9.71
N SER A 46 -19.74 13.46 9.79
CA SER A 46 -19.14 12.25 10.32
C SER A 46 -19.00 11.18 9.24
N ARG A 47 -17.89 10.42 9.28
CA ARG A 47 -17.68 9.25 8.42
C ARG A 47 -18.74 8.16 8.62
N PHE A 48 -19.45 8.19 9.74
CA PHE A 48 -20.52 7.24 10.05
C PHE A 48 -21.88 7.63 9.46
N ASP A 49 -22.05 8.86 8.98
CA ASP A 49 -23.30 9.32 8.39
C ASP A 49 -23.59 8.57 7.08
N ARG A 50 -24.76 7.95 7.00
CA ARG A 50 -25.24 7.19 5.83
C ARG A 50 -26.43 7.84 5.17
N GLU A 51 -26.95 8.92 5.74
CA GLU A 51 -28.08 9.70 5.22
C GLU A 51 -27.55 11.02 4.69
N THR A 52 -27.92 11.36 3.46
CA THR A 52 -27.69 12.66 2.86
C THR A 52 -29.04 13.23 2.44
N SER A 53 -29.34 14.46 2.84
CA SER A 53 -30.51 15.18 2.36
C SER A 53 -30.40 15.42 0.85
N HIS A 54 -31.53 15.57 0.16
CA HIS A 54 -31.53 15.86 -1.27
C HIS A 54 -30.81 17.20 -1.50
N GLY A 55 -29.69 17.16 -2.24
CA GLY A 55 -28.86 18.33 -2.55
C GLY A 55 -27.61 18.50 -1.69
N ASP A 56 -27.42 17.69 -0.64
CA ASP A 56 -26.22 17.73 0.17
C ASP A 56 -25.07 16.94 -0.47
N ASP A 57 -23.86 17.43 -0.26
CA ASP A 57 -22.64 16.74 -0.68
C ASP A 57 -22.45 15.48 0.15
N ARG A 58 -22.13 14.36 -0.51
CA ARG A 58 -21.83 13.10 0.16
C ARG A 58 -20.41 13.05 0.68
N TYR A 59 -19.52 13.78 0.04
CA TYR A 59 -18.10 13.88 0.35
C TYR A 59 -17.47 15.04 -0.43
N TYR A 60 -16.31 15.48 0.06
CA TYR A 60 -15.42 16.43 -0.59
C TYR A 60 -14.07 15.76 -0.87
N HIS A 61 -13.31 16.30 -1.82
CA HIS A 61 -11.96 15.89 -2.09
C HIS A 61 -10.97 16.68 -1.24
N LEU A 62 -9.90 16.01 -0.79
CA LEU A 62 -8.80 16.63 -0.06
C LEU A 62 -7.52 15.88 -0.41
N ILE A 63 -6.45 16.60 -0.78
CA ILE A 63 -5.17 16.00 -1.08
C ILE A 63 -4.32 15.92 0.19
N LEU A 64 -3.78 14.74 0.46
CA LEU A 64 -2.83 14.52 1.54
C LEU A 64 -1.54 13.96 0.95
N LEU A 65 -0.40 14.60 1.27
CA LEU A 65 0.94 14.17 0.86
C LEU A 65 1.76 13.79 2.10
N ALA A 66 2.43 12.65 2.05
CA ALA A 66 3.30 12.22 3.13
C ALA A 66 4.65 12.95 3.07
N GLU A 67 4.96 13.78 4.06
CA GLU A 67 6.23 14.48 4.18
C GLU A 67 7.37 13.51 4.58
N ASN A 68 7.06 12.53 5.42
CA ASN A 68 8.01 11.56 5.97
C ASN A 68 7.34 10.22 6.27
N ASN A 69 8.07 9.29 6.87
CA ASN A 69 7.53 7.95 7.17
C ASN A 69 6.43 7.96 8.25
N THR A 70 6.41 8.95 9.16
CA THR A 70 5.29 9.13 10.09
C THR A 70 4.03 9.52 9.34
N GLY A 71 4.14 10.50 8.43
CA GLY A 71 3.04 10.90 7.55
C GLY A 71 2.55 9.75 6.66
N TYR A 72 3.46 8.95 6.10
CA TYR A 72 3.10 7.77 5.32
C TYR A 72 2.31 6.74 6.15
N ALA A 73 2.75 6.45 7.39
CA ALA A 73 2.02 5.56 8.29
C ALA A 73 0.63 6.13 8.67
N ASN A 74 0.54 7.43 8.90
CA ASN A 74 -0.73 8.10 9.20
C ASN A 74 -1.65 8.11 7.97
N LEU A 75 -1.13 8.36 6.77
CA LEU A 75 -1.90 8.30 5.53
C LEU A 75 -2.51 6.91 5.31
N MET A 76 -1.73 5.84 5.53
CA MET A 76 -2.26 4.47 5.45
C MET A 76 -3.40 4.24 6.44
N LYS A 77 -3.31 4.75 7.67
CA LYS A 77 -4.39 4.65 8.67
C LYS A 77 -5.63 5.42 8.24
N ILE A 78 -5.47 6.67 7.77
CA ILE A 78 -6.56 7.50 7.27
C ILE A 78 -7.31 6.78 6.15
N VAL A 79 -6.59 6.29 5.13
CA VAL A 79 -7.19 5.58 4.00
C VAL A 79 -7.88 4.29 4.47
N SER A 80 -7.25 3.52 5.37
CA SER A 80 -7.84 2.29 5.92
C SER A 80 -9.13 2.56 6.70
N ILE A 81 -9.17 3.60 7.53
CA ILE A 81 -10.39 4.03 8.26
C ILE A 81 -11.50 4.37 7.27
N GLY A 82 -11.17 5.02 6.15
CA GLY A 82 -12.14 5.29 5.09
C GLY A 82 -12.84 4.03 4.58
N PHE A 83 -12.10 2.92 4.42
CA PHE A 83 -12.65 1.63 3.99
C PHE A 83 -13.37 0.88 5.10
N THR A 84 -12.82 0.84 6.30
CA THR A 84 -13.34 0.00 7.39
C THR A 84 -14.50 0.62 8.15
N GLU A 85 -14.54 1.95 8.27
CA GLU A 85 -15.53 2.67 9.05
C GLU A 85 -16.42 3.59 8.19
N GLY A 86 -15.80 4.33 7.26
CA GLY A 86 -16.45 5.43 6.54
C GLY A 86 -17.06 5.08 5.18
N TYR A 87 -17.03 3.83 4.75
CA TYR A 87 -17.48 3.46 3.41
C TYR A 87 -18.97 3.69 3.20
N TYR A 88 -19.27 4.70 2.37
CA TYR A 88 -20.61 5.01 1.87
C TYR A 88 -20.50 5.63 0.49
N TYR A 89 -20.74 4.84 -0.56
CA TYR A 89 -20.41 5.10 -1.97
C TYR A 89 -18.92 5.23 -2.25
N ARG A 90 -18.15 5.83 -1.35
CA ARG A 90 -16.69 6.00 -1.38
C ARG A 90 -16.11 5.76 0.00
N PRO A 91 -14.81 5.43 0.12
CA PRO A 91 -14.13 5.32 1.40
C PRO A 91 -13.92 6.72 1.99
N ARG A 92 -14.82 7.15 2.88
CA ARG A 92 -14.82 8.51 3.43
C ARG A 92 -14.14 8.54 4.79
N VAL A 93 -13.41 9.60 5.02
CA VAL A 93 -12.92 10.01 6.35
C VAL A 93 -13.67 11.26 6.80
N ASP A 94 -13.40 11.74 8.00
CA ASP A 94 -13.94 12.98 8.53
C ASP A 94 -12.83 13.81 9.19
N PHE A 95 -13.19 15.01 9.64
CA PHE A 95 -12.24 15.90 10.25
C PHE A 95 -11.64 15.34 11.55
N GLU A 96 -12.39 14.56 12.34
CA GLU A 96 -11.88 13.89 13.54
C GLU A 96 -10.73 12.93 13.17
N THR A 97 -10.87 12.17 12.07
CA THR A 97 -9.81 11.28 11.57
C THR A 97 -8.58 12.07 11.15
N LEU A 98 -8.78 13.19 10.44
CA LEU A 98 -7.68 14.06 10.00
C LEU A 98 -6.96 14.68 11.18
N GLU A 99 -7.67 15.23 12.15
CA GLU A 99 -7.11 15.82 13.38
C GLU A 99 -6.28 14.79 14.17
N ARG A 100 -6.71 13.54 14.20
CA ARG A 100 -6.01 12.48 14.92
C ARG A 100 -4.71 12.02 14.23
N TYR A 101 -4.65 12.09 12.89
CA TYR A 101 -3.56 11.50 12.10
C TYR A 101 -2.86 12.50 11.16
N HIS A 102 -2.93 13.81 11.42
CA HIS A 102 -2.36 14.86 10.57
C HIS A 102 -0.82 14.92 10.59
N GLU A 103 -0.18 14.38 11.62
CA GLU A 103 1.27 14.50 11.80
C GLU A 103 2.07 13.94 10.61
N GLY A 104 3.02 14.74 10.11
CA GLY A 104 3.86 14.39 8.96
C GLY A 104 3.13 14.41 7.62
N LEU A 105 1.96 15.06 7.55
CA LEU A 105 1.20 15.25 6.31
C LEU A 105 1.19 16.71 5.88
N ILE A 106 1.26 16.92 4.57
CA ILE A 106 0.95 18.18 3.89
C ILE A 106 -0.42 18.02 3.24
N CYS A 107 -1.28 19.03 3.40
CA CYS A 107 -2.65 19.03 2.94
C CYS A 107 -2.86 20.11 1.87
N LEU A 108 -3.55 19.75 0.76
CA LEU A 108 -3.94 20.69 -0.29
C LEU A 108 -5.47 20.71 -0.42
N SER A 109 -6.03 21.88 -0.78
CA SER A 109 -7.49 22.09 -0.81
C SER A 109 -8.23 21.38 -1.95
N ALA A 110 -7.52 20.63 -2.80
CA ALA A 110 -8.03 19.86 -3.93
C ALA A 110 -8.68 20.67 -5.06
N CYS A 111 -9.35 19.95 -5.98
CA CYS A 111 -10.02 20.48 -7.17
C CYS A 111 -11.38 21.12 -6.86
N LEU A 112 -12.21 21.41 -7.87
CA LEU A 112 -13.58 21.93 -7.69
C LEU A 112 -14.49 21.04 -6.82
N ALA A 113 -14.13 19.77 -6.61
CA ALA A 113 -14.83 18.88 -5.71
C ALA A 113 -14.36 18.99 -4.24
N GLY A 114 -13.35 19.82 -3.96
CA GLY A 114 -12.91 20.14 -2.60
C GLY A 114 -13.95 20.95 -1.84
N GLU A 115 -13.91 20.89 -0.51
CA GLU A 115 -14.88 21.59 0.34
C GLU A 115 -14.81 23.11 0.14
N ILE A 116 -13.63 23.69 0.21
CA ILE A 116 -13.41 25.14 0.05
C ILE A 116 -13.86 25.63 -1.34
N PRO A 117 -13.41 25.02 -2.47
CA PRO A 117 -13.88 25.41 -3.80
C PRO A 117 -15.40 25.31 -3.97
N ARG A 118 -16.06 24.28 -3.45
CA ARG A 118 -17.52 24.13 -3.54
C ARG A 118 -18.28 25.23 -2.83
N TYR A 119 -17.83 25.64 -1.63
CA TYR A 119 -18.45 26.74 -0.93
C TYR A 119 -18.25 28.06 -1.68
N ILE A 120 -17.08 28.30 -2.28
CA ILE A 120 -16.81 29.47 -3.11
C ILE A 120 -17.75 29.51 -4.33
N VAL A 121 -17.88 28.42 -5.09
CA VAL A 121 -18.77 28.34 -6.27
C VAL A 121 -20.22 28.62 -5.91
N ARG A 122 -20.67 28.22 -4.72
CA ARG A 122 -22.01 28.49 -4.18
C ARG A 122 -22.19 29.90 -3.63
N GLY A 123 -21.14 30.71 -3.61
CA GLY A 123 -21.17 32.10 -3.09
C GLY A 123 -20.99 32.26 -1.58
N PHE A 124 -20.58 31.17 -0.90
CA PHE A 124 -20.37 31.14 0.54
C PHE A 124 -18.87 31.36 0.89
N TYR A 125 -18.35 32.54 0.58
CA TYR A 125 -16.92 32.85 0.77
C TYR A 125 -16.47 32.84 2.24
N ASP A 126 -17.30 33.38 3.13
CA ASP A 126 -16.94 33.48 4.54
C ASP A 126 -16.89 32.11 5.21
N GLU A 127 -17.82 31.22 4.86
CA GLU A 127 -17.83 29.82 5.30
C GLU A 127 -16.62 29.07 4.73
N ALA A 128 -16.29 29.26 3.45
CA ALA A 128 -15.10 28.69 2.83
C ALA A 128 -13.82 29.13 3.57
N LYS A 129 -13.78 30.38 4.02
CA LYS A 129 -12.65 30.94 4.77
C LYS A 129 -12.51 30.31 6.16
N GLU A 130 -13.64 30.10 6.87
CA GLU A 130 -13.61 29.41 8.17
C GLU A 130 -13.15 27.93 8.02
N ILE A 131 -13.58 27.26 6.95
CA ILE A 131 -13.12 25.92 6.61
C ILE A 131 -11.59 25.92 6.36
N ALA A 132 -11.07 26.89 5.62
CA ALA A 132 -9.65 27.03 5.35
C ALA A 132 -8.84 27.24 6.65
N ARG A 133 -9.34 28.06 7.59
CA ARG A 133 -8.72 28.20 8.92
C ARG A 133 -8.69 26.89 9.68
N LYS A 134 -9.80 26.17 9.68
CA LYS A 134 -9.90 24.87 10.36
C LYS A 134 -8.85 23.87 9.85
N TYR A 135 -8.62 23.81 8.54
CA TYR A 135 -7.55 22.98 7.97
C TYR A 135 -6.16 23.52 8.30
N GLN A 136 -5.95 24.83 8.24
CA GLN A 136 -4.67 25.45 8.63
C GLN A 136 -4.34 25.18 10.10
N ASP A 137 -5.31 25.29 11.00
CA ASP A 137 -5.14 25.03 12.43
C ASP A 137 -4.81 23.54 12.70
N CYS A 138 -5.42 22.62 11.93
CA CYS A 138 -5.18 21.19 12.03
C CYS A 138 -3.79 20.78 11.55
N PHE A 139 -3.41 21.16 10.33
CA PHE A 139 -2.16 20.74 9.69
C PHE A 139 -0.97 21.65 10.01
N GLY A 140 -1.23 22.89 10.43
CA GLY A 140 -0.22 23.92 10.65
C GLY A 140 -0.03 24.83 9.44
N LYS A 141 0.48 26.05 9.71
CA LYS A 141 0.61 27.15 8.73
C LYS A 141 1.39 26.76 7.48
N ASP A 142 2.44 25.96 7.62
CA ASP A 142 3.33 25.57 6.52
C ASP A 142 2.96 24.22 5.88
N ASN A 143 1.90 23.56 6.36
CA ASN A 143 1.47 22.24 5.93
C ASN A 143 0.07 22.21 5.29
N PHE A 144 -0.58 23.35 5.19
CA PHE A 144 -1.83 23.51 4.47
C PHE A 144 -1.68 24.54 3.35
N PHE A 145 -2.10 24.17 2.12
CA PHE A 145 -2.01 25.02 0.94
C PHE A 145 -3.35 25.10 0.22
N LEU A 146 -3.69 26.28 -0.29
CA LEU A 146 -4.80 26.47 -1.21
C LEU A 146 -4.33 26.15 -2.62
N GLU A 147 -5.07 25.28 -3.31
CA GLU A 147 -4.68 24.68 -4.58
C GLU A 147 -5.32 25.40 -5.77
N LEU A 148 -4.50 25.92 -6.66
CA LEU A 148 -4.93 26.58 -7.90
C LEU A 148 -4.86 25.59 -9.06
N GLN A 149 -5.95 25.49 -9.83
CA GLN A 149 -6.05 24.67 -11.04
C GLN A 149 -6.67 25.48 -12.18
N ASP A 150 -6.24 25.27 -13.42
CA ASP A 150 -6.83 25.89 -14.61
C ASP A 150 -6.83 24.92 -15.80
N HIS A 151 -8.00 24.40 -16.11
CA HIS A 151 -8.28 23.57 -17.28
C HIS A 151 -9.21 24.29 -18.29
N GLY A 152 -9.33 25.61 -18.17
CA GLY A 152 -10.26 26.41 -18.98
C GLY A 152 -11.69 26.45 -18.47
N ILE A 153 -11.97 25.92 -17.27
CA ILE A 153 -13.31 25.88 -16.65
C ILE A 153 -13.57 27.21 -15.94
N ASP A 154 -14.74 27.82 -16.20
CA ASP A 154 -15.06 29.14 -15.65
C ASP A 154 -15.15 29.15 -14.13
N ASP A 155 -15.68 28.09 -13.50
CA ASP A 155 -15.71 27.95 -12.05
C ASP A 155 -14.31 27.93 -11.44
N GLN A 156 -13.31 27.34 -12.11
CA GLN A 156 -11.93 27.38 -11.64
C GLN A 156 -11.35 28.80 -11.64
N LYS A 157 -11.68 29.61 -12.63
CA LYS A 157 -11.25 31.02 -12.68
C LYS A 157 -11.85 31.82 -11.50
N LEU A 158 -13.15 31.60 -11.22
CA LEU A 158 -13.83 32.19 -10.07
C LEU A 158 -13.16 31.76 -8.76
N VAL A 159 -12.95 30.44 -8.59
CA VAL A 159 -12.34 29.89 -7.39
C VAL A 159 -10.92 30.43 -7.20
N ASN A 160 -10.08 30.43 -8.24
CA ASN A 160 -8.72 30.93 -8.18
C ASN A 160 -8.67 32.39 -7.69
N GLN A 161 -9.56 33.26 -8.16
CA GLN A 161 -9.64 34.66 -7.70
C GLN A 161 -9.91 34.74 -6.19
N GLN A 162 -10.83 33.93 -5.69
CA GLN A 162 -11.17 33.92 -4.26
C GLN A 162 -10.06 33.27 -3.41
N LEU A 163 -9.41 32.23 -3.92
CA LEU A 163 -8.27 31.59 -3.23
C LEU A 163 -7.06 32.53 -3.13
N LEU A 164 -6.77 33.32 -4.18
CA LEU A 164 -5.75 34.38 -4.14
C LEU A 164 -6.03 35.45 -3.08
N ARG A 165 -7.29 35.81 -2.92
CA ARG A 165 -7.75 36.72 -1.88
C ARG A 165 -7.62 36.08 -0.49
N MET A 166 -8.13 34.85 -0.32
CA MET A 166 -8.12 34.08 0.93
C MET A 166 -6.69 33.81 1.43
N SER A 167 -5.77 33.47 0.51
CA SER A 167 -4.35 33.29 0.82
C SER A 167 -3.75 34.52 1.50
N LYS A 168 -4.04 35.72 0.99
CA LYS A 168 -3.57 36.98 1.60
C LYS A 168 -4.23 37.29 2.94
N GLU A 169 -5.52 37.00 3.08
CA GLU A 169 -6.29 37.28 4.31
C GLU A 169 -5.93 36.34 5.46
N LEU A 170 -5.57 35.09 5.17
CA LEU A 170 -5.26 34.04 6.14
C LEU A 170 -3.76 33.69 6.23
N GLU A 171 -2.94 34.29 5.36
CA GLU A 171 -1.53 33.95 5.21
C GLU A 171 -1.30 32.44 4.93
N ILE A 172 -2.17 31.82 4.12
CA ILE A 172 -2.04 30.43 3.66
C ILE A 172 -1.29 30.40 2.35
N GLY A 173 -0.31 29.50 2.23
CA GLY A 173 0.44 29.28 0.99
C GLY A 173 -0.45 28.80 -0.15
N LEU A 174 -0.06 29.14 -1.38
CA LEU A 174 -0.70 28.66 -2.61
C LEU A 174 0.16 27.59 -3.28
N VAL A 175 -0.46 26.67 -3.98
CA VAL A 175 0.21 25.70 -4.86
C VAL A 175 -0.54 25.54 -6.16
N CYS A 176 0.16 25.41 -7.31
CA CYS A 176 -0.46 25.14 -8.59
C CYS A 176 -0.35 23.65 -8.92
N THR A 177 -1.46 23.00 -9.29
CA THR A 177 -1.48 21.62 -9.76
C THR A 177 -2.24 21.49 -11.07
N ASN A 178 -2.11 20.36 -11.75
CA ASN A 178 -2.84 20.11 -12.99
C ASN A 178 -3.82 18.94 -12.93
N ASP A 179 -4.07 18.40 -11.75
CA ASP A 179 -5.06 17.31 -11.58
C ASP A 179 -4.96 16.25 -12.69
N VAL A 180 -3.74 15.68 -12.82
CA VAL A 180 -3.35 14.86 -13.97
C VAL A 180 -4.12 13.54 -13.98
N HIS A 181 -4.83 13.28 -15.09
CA HIS A 181 -5.58 12.05 -15.29
C HIS A 181 -5.03 11.17 -16.43
N TYR A 182 -4.14 11.72 -17.24
CA TYR A 182 -3.45 11.00 -18.31
C TYR A 182 -2.09 11.64 -18.63
N THR A 183 -1.21 10.90 -19.32
CA THR A 183 0.19 11.29 -19.47
C THR A 183 0.39 12.36 -20.54
N TYR A 184 -0.13 12.13 -21.74
CA TYR A 184 0.07 13.00 -22.91
C TYR A 184 -1.22 13.70 -23.27
N GLU A 185 -1.14 14.89 -23.87
CA GLU A 185 -2.31 15.64 -24.38
C GLU A 185 -3.15 14.79 -25.35
N SER A 186 -2.47 13.95 -26.17
CA SER A 186 -3.12 13.02 -27.10
C SER A 186 -3.96 11.93 -26.43
N ASP A 187 -3.78 11.68 -25.14
CA ASP A 187 -4.44 10.59 -24.41
C ASP A 187 -5.86 10.99 -23.96
N ALA A 188 -6.28 12.23 -24.18
CA ALA A 188 -7.57 12.75 -23.78
C ALA A 188 -8.74 11.91 -24.32
N GLU A 189 -8.67 11.46 -25.59
CA GLU A 189 -9.69 10.62 -26.21
C GLU A 189 -9.74 9.22 -25.57
N ALA A 190 -8.56 8.61 -25.32
CA ALA A 190 -8.47 7.32 -24.66
C ALA A 190 -9.02 7.37 -23.22
N HIS A 191 -8.74 8.46 -22.49
CA HIS A 191 -9.28 8.71 -21.16
C HIS A 191 -10.80 8.84 -21.19
N ASP A 192 -11.38 9.54 -22.18
CA ASP A 192 -12.83 9.66 -22.34
C ASP A 192 -13.51 8.29 -22.53
N VAL A 193 -12.87 7.38 -23.29
CA VAL A 193 -13.33 5.99 -23.42
C VAL A 193 -13.25 5.24 -22.08
N LEU A 194 -12.19 5.42 -21.30
CA LEU A 194 -12.06 4.80 -19.97
C LEU A 194 -13.16 5.26 -19.01
N LEU A 195 -13.52 6.54 -19.04
CA LEU A 195 -14.66 7.07 -18.26
C LEU A 195 -15.99 6.42 -18.66
N CYS A 196 -16.19 6.16 -19.94
CA CYS A 196 -17.37 5.44 -20.44
C CYS A 196 -17.40 4.01 -19.90
N ILE A 197 -16.27 3.29 -19.92
CA ILE A 197 -16.17 1.92 -19.37
C ILE A 197 -16.48 1.94 -17.88
N GLN A 198 -15.87 2.86 -17.11
CA GLN A 198 -16.07 2.99 -15.68
C GLN A 198 -17.53 3.27 -15.28
N THR A 199 -18.22 4.08 -16.06
CA THR A 199 -19.59 4.52 -15.75
C THR A 199 -20.68 3.71 -16.44
N GLY A 200 -20.31 2.72 -17.26
CA GLY A 200 -21.24 1.91 -18.05
C GLY A 200 -21.97 2.72 -19.13
N LYS A 201 -21.37 3.79 -19.64
CA LYS A 201 -21.89 4.68 -20.66
C LYS A 201 -21.20 4.46 -22.01
N LYS A 202 -21.76 5.04 -23.07
CA LYS A 202 -21.17 5.06 -24.42
C LYS A 202 -20.63 6.46 -24.73
N VAL A 203 -19.64 6.53 -25.60
CA VAL A 203 -19.08 7.83 -26.07
C VAL A 203 -20.15 8.72 -26.72
N SER A 204 -21.17 8.12 -27.35
CA SER A 204 -22.30 8.83 -27.97
C SER A 204 -23.33 9.37 -26.98
N ASP A 205 -23.30 8.96 -25.71
CA ASP A 205 -24.26 9.40 -24.71
C ASP A 205 -24.01 10.88 -24.36
N GLU A 206 -25.06 11.71 -24.33
CA GLU A 206 -24.92 13.12 -23.97
C GLU A 206 -24.77 13.32 -22.46
N ASP A 207 -25.55 12.58 -21.66
CA ASP A 207 -25.54 12.62 -20.20
C ASP A 207 -24.53 11.61 -19.64
N ARG A 208 -23.27 12.00 -19.61
CA ARG A 208 -22.17 11.21 -19.06
C ARG A 208 -21.04 12.05 -18.47
N MET A 209 -20.23 11.45 -17.62
CA MET A 209 -19.02 12.08 -17.10
C MET A 209 -18.01 12.35 -18.23
N ARG A 210 -17.49 13.57 -18.28
CA ARG A 210 -16.46 14.02 -19.22
C ARG A 210 -15.46 14.91 -18.53
N TYR A 211 -14.24 14.90 -19.03
CA TYR A 211 -13.20 15.87 -18.71
C TYR A 211 -12.98 16.75 -19.94
N ASP A 212 -13.77 17.83 -20.01
CA ASP A 212 -13.77 18.69 -21.16
C ASP A 212 -12.46 19.47 -21.32
N GLY A 213 -12.10 19.81 -22.56
CA GLY A 213 -10.96 20.65 -22.88
C GLY A 213 -9.62 19.95 -23.03
N GLY A 214 -9.50 18.66 -22.67
CA GLY A 214 -8.27 17.87 -22.90
C GLY A 214 -7.02 18.36 -22.16
N GLN A 215 -7.16 19.05 -21.02
CA GLN A 215 -6.06 19.74 -20.34
C GLN A 215 -5.49 19.03 -19.12
N PHE A 216 -5.93 17.79 -18.82
CA PHE A 216 -5.55 17.03 -17.61
C PHE A 216 -4.31 16.13 -17.81
N PHE A 217 -3.37 16.56 -18.65
CA PHE A 217 -2.13 15.85 -18.95
C PHE A 217 -0.94 16.39 -18.14
N VAL A 218 0.19 15.67 -18.16
CA VAL A 218 1.42 16.09 -17.49
C VAL A 218 2.02 17.28 -18.24
N LYS A 219 1.89 18.47 -17.67
CA LYS A 219 2.41 19.73 -18.24
C LYS A 219 3.84 20.00 -17.78
N SER A 220 4.65 20.64 -18.63
CA SER A 220 5.94 21.17 -18.25
C SER A 220 5.82 22.38 -17.32
N GLU A 221 6.90 22.72 -16.62
CA GLU A 221 6.96 23.94 -15.82
C GLU A 221 6.63 25.20 -16.63
N GLU A 222 7.13 25.27 -17.88
CA GLU A 222 6.85 26.40 -18.78
C GLU A 222 5.34 26.51 -19.10
N GLN A 223 4.68 25.38 -19.37
CA GLN A 223 3.24 25.35 -19.61
C GLN A 223 2.45 25.77 -18.37
N MET A 224 2.84 25.30 -17.17
CA MET A 224 2.22 25.70 -15.91
C MET A 224 2.45 27.20 -15.62
N ARG A 225 3.65 27.73 -15.84
CA ARG A 225 3.92 29.18 -15.68
C ARG A 225 3.12 30.04 -16.65
N ALA A 226 2.85 29.55 -17.86
CA ALA A 226 1.97 30.23 -18.82
C ALA A 226 0.51 30.28 -18.37
N LEU A 227 0.01 29.25 -17.67
CA LEU A 227 -1.34 29.23 -17.09
C LEU A 227 -1.47 30.13 -15.86
N PHE A 228 -0.42 30.22 -15.02
CA PHE A 228 -0.44 30.97 -13.75
C PHE A 228 0.60 32.08 -13.71
N PRO A 229 0.62 33.04 -14.67
CA PRO A 229 1.63 34.12 -14.72
C PRO A 229 1.50 35.07 -13.52
N TYR A 230 0.37 35.04 -12.83
CA TYR A 230 0.04 35.86 -11.67
C TYR A 230 0.35 35.19 -10.31
N ALA A 231 0.78 33.91 -10.32
CA ALA A 231 0.99 33.10 -9.13
C ALA A 231 2.34 32.35 -9.15
N THR A 232 3.44 33.04 -9.44
CA THR A 232 4.79 32.48 -9.54
C THR A 232 5.19 31.72 -8.27
N GLU A 233 4.89 32.26 -7.10
CA GLU A 233 5.18 31.60 -5.83
C GLU A 233 4.44 30.27 -5.67
N ALA A 234 3.22 30.15 -6.18
CA ALA A 234 2.44 28.91 -6.15
C ALA A 234 3.08 27.81 -7.01
N ILE A 235 3.72 28.18 -8.12
CA ILE A 235 4.52 27.25 -8.95
C ILE A 235 5.79 26.83 -8.18
N GLU A 236 6.50 27.77 -7.57
CA GLU A 236 7.72 27.46 -6.79
C GLU A 236 7.43 26.60 -5.57
N ASN A 237 6.25 26.73 -4.98
CA ASN A 237 5.84 25.91 -3.83
C ASN A 237 5.67 24.43 -4.21
N THR A 238 5.42 24.07 -5.47
CA THR A 238 5.41 22.66 -5.92
C THR A 238 6.76 21.98 -5.64
N GLN A 239 7.87 22.65 -5.99
CA GLN A 239 9.21 22.12 -5.72
C GLN A 239 9.52 22.11 -4.22
N LYS A 240 9.17 23.18 -3.49
CA LYS A 240 9.39 23.23 -2.02
C LYS A 240 8.64 22.11 -1.29
N ILE A 241 7.41 21.81 -1.70
CA ILE A 241 6.64 20.68 -1.15
C ILE A 241 7.32 19.35 -1.51
N ALA A 242 7.72 19.17 -2.77
CA ALA A 242 8.37 17.95 -3.22
C ALA A 242 9.70 17.69 -2.47
N ASP A 243 10.50 18.74 -2.23
CA ASP A 243 11.78 18.64 -1.50
C ASP A 243 11.59 18.25 -0.03
N ARG A 244 10.44 18.57 0.56
CA ARG A 244 10.06 18.18 1.92
C ARG A 244 9.58 16.73 2.00
N CYS A 245 9.02 16.18 0.92
CA CYS A 245 8.45 14.83 0.90
C CYS A 245 9.54 13.78 0.71
N ASN A 246 9.92 13.10 1.79
CA ASN A 246 11.01 12.14 1.85
C ASN A 246 10.59 10.85 2.54
N VAL A 247 9.72 10.07 1.89
CA VAL A 247 9.32 8.74 2.36
C VAL A 247 10.33 7.69 1.89
N THR A 248 10.72 6.79 2.79
CA THR A 248 11.59 5.66 2.48
C THR A 248 10.85 4.36 2.71
N LEU A 249 10.74 3.54 1.66
CA LEU A 249 10.20 2.18 1.75
C LEU A 249 11.35 1.17 1.77
N GLU A 250 11.32 0.27 2.76
CA GLU A 250 12.29 -0.82 2.87
C GLU A 250 11.79 -2.04 2.08
N PHE A 251 12.68 -2.62 1.27
CA PHE A 251 12.41 -3.85 0.52
C PHE A 251 13.43 -4.94 0.86
N GLY A 252 13.02 -6.21 0.75
CA GLY A 252 13.91 -7.36 0.97
C GLY A 252 14.23 -7.64 2.44
N ASN A 253 13.65 -6.89 3.37
CA ASN A 253 13.78 -7.13 4.80
C ASN A 253 12.56 -7.89 5.31
N TYR A 254 12.67 -9.20 5.41
CA TYR A 254 11.59 -10.06 5.91
C TYR A 254 11.46 -9.91 7.43
N LYS A 255 10.31 -9.41 7.89
CA LYS A 255 9.99 -9.27 9.32
C LYS A 255 9.25 -10.53 9.80
N ILE A 256 9.98 -11.63 9.91
CA ILE A 256 9.46 -12.88 10.43
C ILE A 256 9.34 -12.75 11.95
N PRO A 257 8.20 -13.11 12.57
CA PRO A 257 8.08 -13.18 14.02
C PRO A 257 9.13 -14.12 14.61
N LYS A 258 9.60 -13.84 15.83
CA LYS A 258 10.46 -14.77 16.55
C LYS A 258 9.64 -15.92 17.09
N TYR A 259 10.13 -17.15 16.89
CA TYR A 259 9.53 -18.34 17.47
C TYR A 259 9.90 -18.46 18.95
N GLU A 260 8.92 -18.68 19.81
CA GLU A 260 9.17 -18.95 21.25
C GLU A 260 9.66 -20.37 21.42
N VAL A 261 10.98 -20.49 21.68
CA VAL A 261 11.65 -21.78 21.81
C VAL A 261 11.24 -22.44 23.12
N PRO A 262 10.87 -23.75 23.13
CA PRO A 262 10.53 -24.47 24.34
C PRO A 262 11.65 -24.49 25.38
N GLU A 263 11.31 -24.62 26.67
CA GLU A 263 12.29 -24.77 27.75
C GLU A 263 13.22 -25.96 27.48
N GLY A 264 14.51 -25.74 27.70
CA GLY A 264 15.55 -26.75 27.53
C GLY A 264 16.38 -26.63 26.25
N TYR A 265 16.05 -25.67 25.37
CA TYR A 265 16.81 -25.36 24.15
C TYR A 265 17.40 -23.98 24.21
N ASP A 266 18.66 -23.85 23.78
CA ASP A 266 19.41 -22.59 23.79
C ASP A 266 19.03 -21.65 22.61
N SER A 267 18.46 -22.20 21.55
CA SER A 267 18.10 -21.45 20.34
C SER A 267 17.06 -22.17 19.46
N ALA A 268 16.40 -21.42 18.60
CA ALA A 268 15.51 -21.95 17.55
C ALA A 268 16.23 -22.94 16.61
N GLU A 269 17.51 -22.67 16.31
CA GLU A 269 18.36 -23.57 15.52
C GLU A 269 18.54 -24.92 16.22
N ALA A 270 18.88 -24.92 17.52
CA ALA A 270 19.08 -26.15 18.27
C ALA A 270 17.78 -26.97 18.32
N PHE A 271 16.64 -26.31 18.52
CA PHE A 271 15.34 -26.97 18.52
C PHE A 271 14.97 -27.56 17.16
N LEU A 272 15.14 -26.82 16.07
CA LEU A 272 14.88 -27.34 14.72
C LEU A 272 15.79 -28.54 14.39
N THR A 273 17.07 -28.46 14.76
CA THR A 273 18.03 -29.56 14.56
C THR A 273 17.59 -30.82 15.29
N GLU A 274 17.16 -30.72 16.56
CA GLU A 274 16.67 -31.88 17.33
C GLU A 274 15.38 -32.47 16.71
N LEU A 275 14.45 -31.63 16.21
CA LEU A 275 13.28 -32.11 15.49
C LEU A 275 13.66 -32.90 14.21
N CYS A 276 14.65 -32.39 13.46
CA CYS A 276 15.16 -33.08 12.26
C CYS A 276 15.83 -34.41 12.61
N GLU A 277 16.68 -34.44 13.66
CA GLU A 277 17.35 -35.65 14.12
C GLU A 277 16.36 -36.71 14.61
N LYS A 278 15.34 -36.29 15.34
CA LYS A 278 14.24 -37.16 15.77
C LYS A 278 13.51 -37.76 14.57
N GLY A 279 13.10 -36.93 13.63
CA GLY A 279 12.41 -37.38 12.42
C GLY A 279 13.28 -38.25 11.54
N PHE A 280 14.57 -37.97 11.42
CA PHE A 280 15.52 -38.81 10.68
C PHE A 280 15.58 -40.23 11.28
N ARG A 281 15.70 -40.34 12.61
CA ARG A 281 15.67 -41.64 13.30
C ARG A 281 14.35 -42.39 13.07
N GLU A 282 13.22 -41.71 13.15
CA GLU A 282 11.90 -42.32 13.01
C GLU A 282 11.58 -42.72 11.57
N LYS A 283 11.80 -41.81 10.61
CA LYS A 283 11.32 -41.95 9.23
C LYS A 283 12.34 -42.66 8.30
N TYR A 284 13.64 -42.47 8.49
CA TYR A 284 14.67 -43.05 7.63
C TYR A 284 15.30 -44.30 8.26
N ILE A 285 15.73 -44.24 9.51
CA ILE A 285 16.30 -45.42 10.19
C ILE A 285 15.19 -46.39 10.53
N GLY A 286 14.10 -45.93 11.08
CA GLY A 286 13.01 -46.77 11.59
C GLY A 286 12.22 -47.50 10.50
N CYS A 287 12.21 -47.02 9.24
CA CYS A 287 11.55 -47.72 8.15
C CYS A 287 12.33 -48.98 7.65
N GLY A 288 13.66 -49.02 7.87
CA GLY A 288 14.49 -50.15 7.47
C GLY A 288 14.67 -50.33 5.96
N GLU A 289 14.30 -49.36 5.15
CA GLU A 289 14.35 -49.41 3.68
C GLU A 289 15.73 -48.99 3.11
N TYR A 290 16.56 -48.30 3.87
CA TYR A 290 17.83 -47.68 3.43
C TYR A 290 19.08 -48.38 4.00
N SER A 291 20.08 -48.54 3.17
CA SER A 291 21.38 -49.02 3.59
C SER A 291 22.16 -48.01 4.44
N ALA A 292 23.19 -48.43 5.15
CA ALA A 292 24.03 -47.55 5.97
C ALA A 292 24.69 -46.41 5.17
N ASP A 293 25.07 -46.65 3.92
CA ASP A 293 25.67 -45.63 3.05
C ASP A 293 24.64 -44.63 2.56
N GLU A 294 23.43 -45.10 2.23
CA GLU A 294 22.30 -44.21 1.86
C GLU A 294 21.88 -43.35 3.04
N LEU A 295 21.75 -43.90 4.24
CA LEU A 295 21.42 -43.15 5.46
C LEU A 295 22.47 -42.06 5.75
N LYS A 296 23.74 -42.36 5.58
CA LYS A 296 24.80 -41.36 5.74
C LYS A 296 24.69 -40.21 4.74
N LYS A 297 24.35 -40.54 3.49
CA LYS A 297 24.12 -39.52 2.46
C LYS A 297 22.88 -38.68 2.75
N ILE A 298 21.76 -39.31 3.12
CA ILE A 298 20.50 -38.61 3.45
C ILE A 298 20.72 -37.64 4.61
N HIS A 299 21.47 -38.07 5.65
CA HIS A 299 21.79 -37.20 6.79
C HIS A 299 22.66 -36.02 6.37
N ALA A 300 23.69 -36.24 5.56
CA ALA A 300 24.55 -35.17 5.06
C ALA A 300 23.78 -34.16 4.19
N ASP A 301 22.84 -34.65 3.37
CA ASP A 301 21.95 -33.79 2.58
C ASP A 301 20.97 -33.00 3.47
N MET A 302 20.46 -33.57 4.57
CA MET A 302 19.63 -32.88 5.56
C MET A 302 20.41 -31.78 6.28
N ASP A 303 21.66 -32.05 6.68
CA ASP A 303 22.55 -31.04 7.29
C ASP A 303 22.84 -29.89 6.32
N TYR A 304 23.02 -30.20 5.04
CA TYR A 304 23.18 -29.19 3.99
C TYR A 304 21.94 -28.31 3.88
N GLU A 305 20.73 -28.89 3.84
CA GLU A 305 19.47 -28.15 3.81
C GLU A 305 19.31 -27.25 5.03
N LEU A 306 19.60 -27.73 6.26
CA LEU A 306 19.61 -26.95 7.49
C LEU A 306 20.56 -25.76 7.41
N GLY A 307 21.75 -25.99 6.85
CA GLY A 307 22.74 -24.92 6.64
C GLY A 307 22.24 -23.82 5.70
N ILE A 308 21.55 -24.18 4.64
CA ILE A 308 20.93 -23.22 3.71
C ILE A 308 19.79 -22.44 4.39
N ILE A 309 18.87 -23.15 5.08
CA ILE A 309 17.76 -22.53 5.83
C ILE A 309 18.29 -21.51 6.85
N LYS A 310 19.35 -21.87 7.58
CA LYS A 310 20.04 -21.00 8.54
C LYS A 310 20.64 -19.76 7.87
N THR A 311 21.41 -19.96 6.81
CA THR A 311 22.11 -18.88 6.10
C THR A 311 21.14 -17.89 5.50
N MET A 312 19.98 -18.34 5.02
CA MET A 312 18.92 -17.51 4.48
C MET A 312 18.00 -16.89 5.55
N GLY A 313 18.18 -17.24 6.85
CA GLY A 313 17.41 -16.66 7.96
C GLY A 313 15.98 -17.19 8.11
N PHE A 314 15.68 -18.42 7.65
CA PHE A 314 14.34 -18.99 7.64
C PHE A 314 14.07 -20.04 8.72
N ILE A 315 14.93 -20.18 9.72
CA ILE A 315 14.74 -21.13 10.85
C ILE A 315 13.40 -20.85 11.56
N GLU A 316 13.16 -19.60 11.94
CA GLU A 316 11.93 -19.18 12.62
C GLU A 316 10.69 -19.48 11.76
N TYR A 317 10.77 -19.22 10.46
CA TYR A 317 9.68 -19.51 9.52
C TYR A 317 9.34 -21.01 9.50
N ILE A 318 10.33 -21.88 9.39
CA ILE A 318 10.13 -23.33 9.40
C ILE A 318 9.50 -23.80 10.73
N LEU A 319 9.96 -23.25 11.86
CA LEU A 319 9.41 -23.59 13.16
C LEU A 319 7.96 -23.11 13.33
N ILE A 320 7.62 -21.93 12.87
CA ILE A 320 6.25 -21.42 12.89
C ILE A 320 5.34 -22.35 12.08
N VAL A 321 5.78 -22.74 10.88
CA VAL A 321 5.00 -23.68 10.04
C VAL A 321 4.86 -25.03 10.71
N TRP A 322 5.94 -25.56 11.28
CA TRP A 322 5.93 -26.81 12.02
C TRP A 322 4.96 -26.76 13.20
N ASP A 323 4.96 -25.67 13.94
CA ASP A 323 4.18 -25.52 15.17
C ASP A 323 2.66 -25.65 14.92
N TYR A 324 2.11 -24.89 14.01
CA TYR A 324 0.68 -24.97 13.73
C TYR A 324 0.28 -26.30 13.06
N ILE A 325 1.15 -26.90 12.27
CA ILE A 325 0.90 -28.25 11.70
C ILE A 325 0.90 -29.31 12.81
N ASN A 326 1.89 -29.24 13.72
CA ASN A 326 1.97 -30.14 14.88
C ASN A 326 0.78 -29.98 15.81
N TRP A 327 0.38 -28.71 16.07
CA TRP A 327 -0.82 -28.43 16.85
C TRP A 327 -2.05 -29.05 16.21
N CYS A 328 -2.27 -28.87 14.92
CA CYS A 328 -3.39 -29.47 14.21
C CYS A 328 -3.42 -31.01 14.34
N ARG A 329 -2.29 -31.67 14.13
CA ARG A 329 -2.18 -33.15 14.22
C ARG A 329 -2.46 -33.70 15.62
N THR A 330 -2.13 -32.92 16.65
CA THR A 330 -2.38 -33.29 18.04
C THR A 330 -3.77 -32.92 18.57
N HIS A 331 -4.56 -32.16 17.77
CA HIS A 331 -5.88 -31.67 18.15
C HIS A 331 -7.00 -32.11 17.16
N ASP A 332 -6.83 -33.27 16.52
CA ASP A 332 -7.81 -33.86 15.60
C ASP A 332 -8.21 -32.94 14.43
N CYS A 333 -7.28 -32.12 13.96
CA CYS A 333 -7.43 -31.31 12.74
C CYS A 333 -6.55 -31.95 11.65
N TRP A 334 -7.17 -32.52 10.64
CA TRP A 334 -6.47 -33.25 9.60
C TRP A 334 -5.66 -32.32 8.69
N VAL A 335 -4.38 -32.70 8.49
CA VAL A 335 -3.43 -31.97 7.65
C VAL A 335 -3.04 -32.86 6.46
N GLY A 336 -3.05 -32.32 5.28
CA GLY A 336 -2.63 -33.00 4.05
C GLY A 336 -1.13 -33.39 4.08
N PRO A 337 -0.70 -34.31 3.20
CA PRO A 337 0.67 -34.84 3.16
C PRO A 337 1.69 -33.81 2.68
N GLY A 338 1.27 -32.62 2.29
CA GLY A 338 2.09 -31.59 1.68
C GLY A 338 1.97 -31.53 0.17
N ARG A 339 2.26 -30.37 -0.37
CA ARG A 339 2.25 -30.10 -1.82
C ARG A 339 3.30 -29.04 -2.18
N GLY A 340 3.44 -28.74 -3.45
CA GLY A 340 4.36 -27.71 -3.93
C GLY A 340 5.83 -28.07 -3.76
N SER A 341 6.67 -27.05 -3.61
CA SER A 341 8.12 -27.21 -3.57
C SER A 341 8.65 -27.73 -2.22
N ALA A 342 7.92 -27.51 -1.12
CA ALA A 342 8.30 -27.95 0.22
C ALA A 342 8.46 -29.48 0.34
N ALA A 343 7.73 -30.24 -0.48
CA ALA A 343 7.89 -31.70 -0.58
C ALA A 343 9.29 -32.16 -1.00
N GLY A 344 10.12 -31.27 -1.57
CA GLY A 344 11.51 -31.56 -1.93
C GLY A 344 12.51 -31.46 -0.78
N SER A 345 12.08 -30.99 0.42
CA SER A 345 12.94 -30.80 1.58
C SER A 345 12.91 -31.97 2.55
N ARG A 346 14.09 -32.51 2.87
CA ARG A 346 14.28 -33.53 3.93
C ARG A 346 13.99 -32.94 5.31
N VAL A 347 14.33 -31.68 5.51
CA VAL A 347 14.00 -30.94 6.76
C VAL A 347 12.48 -30.90 6.95
N CYS A 348 11.71 -30.52 5.92
CA CYS A 348 10.25 -30.52 6.00
C CYS A 348 9.67 -31.94 6.22
N TYR A 349 10.25 -32.94 5.61
CA TYR A 349 9.85 -34.34 5.81
C TYR A 349 10.17 -34.84 7.22
N CYS A 350 11.39 -34.67 7.70
CA CYS A 350 11.82 -35.08 9.06
C CYS A 350 11.02 -34.40 10.14
N THR A 351 10.77 -33.08 10.02
CA THR A 351 9.97 -32.35 11.01
C THR A 351 8.46 -32.67 10.91
N GLY A 352 8.02 -33.32 9.85
CA GLY A 352 6.61 -33.65 9.64
C GLY A 352 5.80 -32.50 9.07
N ILE A 353 6.42 -31.46 8.55
CA ILE A 353 5.73 -30.43 7.73
C ILE A 353 5.13 -31.08 6.50
N THR A 354 5.89 -32.02 5.90
CA THR A 354 5.38 -32.87 4.81
C THR A 354 5.49 -34.36 5.16
N ASP A 355 4.64 -35.19 4.54
CA ASP A 355 4.67 -36.64 4.66
C ASP A 355 5.07 -37.32 3.33
N ILE A 356 5.63 -36.54 2.40
CA ILE A 356 6.17 -37.01 1.13
C ILE A 356 7.68 -37.15 1.26
N ASP A 357 8.20 -38.38 1.12
CA ASP A 357 9.64 -38.65 1.19
C ASP A 357 10.36 -38.11 -0.06
N PRO A 358 11.18 -37.06 0.03
CA PRO A 358 11.87 -36.49 -1.11
C PRO A 358 12.92 -37.45 -1.73
N VAL A 359 13.47 -38.39 -0.95
CA VAL A 359 14.45 -39.37 -1.42
C VAL A 359 13.76 -40.42 -2.30
N LYS A 360 12.67 -40.97 -1.80
CA LYS A 360 11.86 -41.99 -2.52
C LYS A 360 11.36 -41.51 -3.87
N TYR A 361 10.96 -40.24 -3.95
CA TYR A 361 10.40 -39.64 -5.18
C TYR A 361 11.43 -38.81 -5.96
N ASN A 362 12.69 -38.82 -5.56
CA ASN A 362 13.79 -38.06 -6.19
C ASN A 362 13.44 -36.57 -6.41
N LEU A 363 12.92 -35.92 -5.36
CA LEU A 363 12.58 -34.52 -5.37
C LEU A 363 13.79 -33.65 -5.03
N LEU A 364 13.85 -32.43 -5.59
CA LEU A 364 15.00 -31.54 -5.46
C LEU A 364 14.70 -30.43 -4.45
N PHE A 365 15.59 -30.27 -3.46
CA PHE A 365 15.55 -29.21 -2.46
C PHE A 365 15.68 -27.81 -3.07
N GLU A 366 16.47 -27.67 -4.14
CA GLU A 366 16.73 -26.39 -4.83
C GLU A 366 15.45 -25.78 -5.47
N ARG A 367 14.39 -26.57 -5.63
CA ARG A 367 13.06 -26.06 -6.02
C ARG A 367 12.34 -25.40 -4.86
N PHE A 368 12.65 -25.76 -3.62
CA PHE A 368 12.07 -25.17 -2.42
C PHE A 368 12.88 -23.96 -1.96
N LEU A 369 14.21 -24.11 -1.80
CA LEU A 369 15.13 -23.05 -1.44
C LEU A 369 16.36 -23.07 -2.34
N ASN A 370 16.66 -21.90 -2.94
CA ASN A 370 17.84 -21.71 -3.76
C ASN A 370 18.56 -20.44 -3.29
N PRO A 371 19.81 -20.53 -2.78
CA PRO A 371 20.59 -19.38 -2.34
C PRO A 371 20.82 -18.30 -3.40
N GLU A 372 20.82 -18.69 -4.68
CA GLU A 372 20.98 -17.78 -5.81
C GLU A 372 19.69 -16.97 -6.08
N ARG A 373 18.55 -17.45 -5.61
CA ARG A 373 17.25 -16.80 -5.77
C ARG A 373 16.73 -16.35 -4.40
N VAL A 374 17.07 -15.15 -3.99
CA VAL A 374 16.65 -14.57 -2.70
C VAL A 374 15.13 -14.31 -2.73
N SER A 375 14.36 -15.33 -2.39
CA SER A 375 12.91 -15.21 -2.16
C SER A 375 12.55 -16.00 -0.91
N MET A 376 11.57 -15.50 -0.15
CA MET A 376 11.02 -16.23 0.99
C MET A 376 10.42 -17.56 0.50
N PRO A 377 10.68 -18.70 1.18
CA PRO A 377 10.03 -19.95 0.85
C PRO A 377 8.52 -19.84 1.05
N ASP A 378 7.80 -20.55 0.20
CA ASP A 378 6.34 -20.67 0.29
C ASP A 378 5.99 -22.13 0.60
N ILE A 379 5.38 -22.36 1.77
CA ILE A 379 4.94 -23.69 2.21
C ILE A 379 3.42 -23.70 2.19
N ASP A 380 2.88 -24.37 1.18
CA ASP A 380 1.45 -24.61 1.06
C ASP A 380 1.01 -25.75 1.98
N VAL A 381 0.01 -25.49 2.83
CA VAL A 381 -0.55 -26.47 3.75
C VAL A 381 -2.05 -26.64 3.51
N ASP A 382 -2.48 -27.88 3.30
CA ASP A 382 -3.89 -28.21 3.11
C ASP A 382 -4.47 -28.72 4.43
N PHE A 383 -5.59 -28.13 4.86
CA PHE A 383 -6.34 -28.56 6.04
C PHE A 383 -7.72 -29.10 5.64
N GLU A 384 -8.24 -29.99 6.45
CA GLU A 384 -9.65 -30.39 6.34
C GLU A 384 -10.56 -29.17 6.39
N TYR A 385 -11.49 -29.10 5.45
CA TYR A 385 -12.35 -27.93 5.29
C TYR A 385 -13.15 -27.58 6.55
N ALA A 386 -13.68 -28.61 7.25
CA ALA A 386 -14.51 -28.43 8.44
C ALA A 386 -13.73 -27.85 9.63
N GLU A 387 -12.44 -28.18 9.76
CA GLU A 387 -11.62 -27.84 10.94
C GLU A 387 -10.57 -26.73 10.65
N ARG A 388 -10.47 -26.27 9.40
CA ARG A 388 -9.48 -25.23 8.99
C ARG A 388 -9.54 -23.96 9.83
N TYR A 389 -10.74 -23.55 10.26
CA TYR A 389 -10.91 -22.35 11.07
C TYR A 389 -10.17 -22.44 12.41
N ARG A 390 -10.02 -23.64 13.01
CA ARG A 390 -9.28 -23.86 14.27
C ARG A 390 -7.78 -23.62 14.08
N ALA A 391 -7.23 -24.05 12.94
CA ALA A 391 -5.83 -23.76 12.60
C ALA A 391 -5.59 -22.25 12.47
N ILE A 392 -6.53 -21.51 11.83
CA ILE A 392 -6.46 -20.05 11.69
C ILE A 392 -6.55 -19.37 13.06
N GLU A 393 -7.48 -19.78 13.91
CA GLU A 393 -7.62 -19.24 15.29
C GLU A 393 -6.37 -19.47 16.13
N TYR A 394 -5.74 -20.65 16.01
CA TYR A 394 -4.49 -20.94 16.71
C TYR A 394 -3.35 -20.02 16.29
N VAL A 395 -3.19 -19.80 14.98
CA VAL A 395 -2.12 -18.90 14.45
C VAL A 395 -2.35 -17.43 14.83
N GLN A 396 -3.59 -17.03 15.12
CA GLN A 396 -3.94 -15.66 15.51
C GLN A 396 -3.67 -15.36 17.01
N GLN A 397 -3.49 -16.37 17.84
CA GLN A 397 -3.17 -16.24 19.27
C GLN A 397 -1.68 -16.01 19.49
#